data_468a7f862f194ced4cb2a02c74e5d833
#
_entry.id   468a7f862f194ced4cb2a02c74e5d833
#
_cell.length_a   1.000
_cell.length_b   1.000
_cell.length_c   1.000
_cell.angle_alpha   90.00
_cell.angle_beta   90.00
_cell.angle_gamma   90.00
#
_symmetry.space_group_name_H-M   'P 1'
#
loop_
_entity.id
_entity.type
_entity.pdbx_description
1 polymer ?
#
loop_
_entity_poly.entity_id
_entity_poly.type
_entity_poly.pdbx_seq_one_letter_code
_entity_poly.pdbx_strand_id
1 'polypeptide(L)'
;MKTDTPSLETPQAARLRRRQLIRQLLERDKTPLAILFMAAVVGTLVGLAVVAFDKGVAWLQNQRMGALVHTADNYPLLLTVAFLCSAVLAMFGYFLVRKYAPEAGGSGIPEIEGALEDQRPVRWWRVLPVKFFGGLGTLGGGMVLGREGPTVQIGGNIGRMVLDIFRLKGDEARHTLLATGAAAGLAAAFNAPLAGILFIIEEMRPQFRYTLISIKAVFIGVIMSTIMYRIFNHEVALIDVGKLSDAPLNTLWLYLILGIIFGIFGPIFNKWVLGMQDLLHRVHGGNITKWVLMGGAIGGLCGLLGFVAPATSGGGFNLIPIATAGNFSMGMLVFIFVARVITTLLCFSSGAPGGIFAPMLALGTVLGTAFGMVAVELFPQYHLEAGTFAIAGMGALLAASIRAPLTGIILVLEMTDNYQLILPMIITGLGATLLAQFTGGKPLYSAILARTLAKQEAEQLARSKAASASENT
;
A
#
# COMPACT_ATOMS: atom_id res chain seq x y z
N MET A 1 58.25 -19.96 26.99
CA MET A 1 56.88 -19.94 27.50
C MET A 1 56.76 -18.68 28.36
N LYS A 2 56.34 -17.54 27.77
CA LYS A 2 56.08 -16.31 28.49
C LYS A 2 54.59 -16.29 28.83
N THR A 3 54.28 -16.36 30.11
CA THR A 3 52.92 -16.23 30.66
C THR A 3 52.59 -14.74 30.69
N ASP A 4 51.71 -14.28 29.77
CA ASP A 4 51.11 -12.97 29.84
C ASP A 4 50.14 -12.94 31.03
N THR A 5 50.53 -12.30 32.10
CA THR A 5 49.63 -11.95 33.20
C THR A 5 48.75 -10.77 32.75
N PRO A 6 47.42 -10.86 32.87
CA PRO A 6 46.53 -9.75 32.57
C PRO A 6 46.82 -8.60 33.54
N SER A 7 47.22 -7.44 33.02
CA SER A 7 47.44 -6.22 33.77
C SER A 7 46.14 -5.82 34.47
N LEU A 8 46.09 -5.85 35.79
CA LEU A 8 45.01 -5.35 36.61
C LEU A 8 44.79 -3.86 36.32
N GLU A 9 43.72 -3.50 35.63
CA GLU A 9 43.34 -2.11 35.41
C GLU A 9 43.25 -1.39 36.77
N THR A 10 43.92 -0.27 36.90
CA THR A 10 43.83 0.52 38.13
C THR A 10 42.38 0.98 38.35
N PRO A 11 41.92 1.05 39.63
CA PRO A 11 40.54 1.48 39.95
C PRO A 11 40.19 2.85 39.37
N GLN A 12 41.15 3.70 39.11
CA GLN A 12 40.98 4.99 38.43
C GLN A 12 40.72 4.82 36.93
N ALA A 13 41.42 3.93 36.25
CA ALA A 13 41.24 3.65 34.83
C ALA A 13 39.85 3.03 34.57
N ALA A 14 39.40 2.09 35.42
CA ALA A 14 38.08 1.51 35.37
C ALA A 14 36.94 2.55 35.57
N ARG A 15 37.12 3.51 36.51
CA ARG A 15 36.21 4.62 36.74
C ARG A 15 36.12 5.60 35.55
N LEU A 16 37.27 5.90 34.92
CA LEU A 16 37.32 6.77 33.75
C LEU A 16 36.64 6.08 32.54
N ARG A 17 36.93 4.80 32.32
CA ARG A 17 36.31 4.00 31.25
C ARG A 17 34.78 3.89 31.42
N ARG A 18 34.32 3.68 32.66
CA ARG A 18 32.89 3.68 32.99
C ARG A 18 32.24 5.05 32.78
N ARG A 19 32.92 6.14 33.16
CA ARG A 19 32.45 7.51 32.90
C ARG A 19 32.41 7.83 31.40
N GLN A 20 33.39 7.40 30.63
CA GLN A 20 33.42 7.55 29.18
C GLN A 20 32.31 6.72 28.50
N LEU A 21 32.08 5.49 28.93
CA LEU A 21 30.97 4.65 28.44
C LEU A 21 29.60 5.26 28.76
N ILE A 22 29.41 5.75 30.00
CA ILE A 22 28.16 6.42 30.39
C ILE A 22 27.99 7.72 29.59
N ARG A 23 29.04 8.47 29.36
CA ARG A 23 28.99 9.70 28.54
C ARG A 23 28.73 9.39 27.09
N GLN A 24 29.32 8.34 26.51
CA GLN A 24 29.04 7.85 25.17
C GLN A 24 27.61 7.33 25.04
N LEU A 25 27.09 6.63 26.05
CA LEU A 25 25.70 6.18 26.09
C LEU A 25 24.71 7.36 26.17
N LEU A 26 25.01 8.36 27.03
CA LEU A 26 24.23 9.57 27.18
C LEU A 26 24.30 10.50 25.96
N GLU A 27 25.43 10.56 25.28
CA GLU A 27 25.64 11.32 24.05
C GLU A 27 24.96 10.60 22.85
N ARG A 28 24.93 9.26 22.84
CA ARG A 28 24.26 8.44 21.86
C ARG A 28 22.72 8.56 21.96
N ASP A 29 22.21 8.89 23.15
CA ASP A 29 20.78 9.09 23.40
C ASP A 29 20.30 10.55 23.23
N LYS A 30 21.18 11.47 22.86
CA LYS A 30 20.76 12.84 22.48
C LYS A 30 20.10 12.77 21.12
N THR A 31 18.86 12.29 21.12
CA THR A 31 17.96 12.40 19.97
C THR A 31 17.86 13.87 19.60
N PRO A 32 18.20 14.30 18.39
CA PRO A 32 18.03 15.68 18.00
C PRO A 32 16.56 16.05 18.10
N LEU A 33 16.17 16.81 19.12
CA LEU A 33 14.78 17.24 19.36
C LEU A 33 14.18 17.88 18.10
N ALA A 34 15.04 18.52 17.28
CA ALA A 34 14.64 19.08 16.00
C ALA A 34 14.03 18.03 15.04
N ILE A 35 14.64 16.84 14.93
CA ILE A 35 14.11 15.78 14.04
C ILE A 35 12.77 15.27 14.56
N LEU A 36 12.62 15.09 15.88
CA LEU A 36 11.35 14.65 16.47
C LEU A 36 10.25 15.69 16.31
N PHE A 37 10.58 16.98 16.50
CA PHE A 37 9.65 18.06 16.25
C PHE A 37 9.23 18.10 14.78
N MET A 38 10.18 17.98 13.84
CA MET A 38 9.87 17.91 12.42
C MET A 38 9.06 16.68 12.06
N ALA A 39 9.28 15.53 12.72
CA ALA A 39 8.46 14.33 12.54
C ALA A 39 6.98 14.60 12.93
N ALA A 40 6.74 15.34 14.01
CA ALA A 40 5.39 15.76 14.39
C ALA A 40 4.76 16.69 13.33
N VAL A 41 5.52 17.65 12.81
CA VAL A 41 5.07 18.53 11.71
C VAL A 41 4.75 17.71 10.47
N VAL A 42 5.63 16.78 10.07
CA VAL A 42 5.40 15.89 8.93
C VAL A 42 4.12 15.09 9.13
N GLY A 43 3.96 14.43 10.29
CA GLY A 43 2.75 13.65 10.60
C GLY A 43 1.47 14.47 10.51
N THR A 44 1.47 15.68 11.08
CA THR A 44 0.33 16.60 11.02
C THR A 44 -0.03 16.97 9.57
N LEU A 45 0.95 17.38 8.78
CA LEU A 45 0.74 17.76 7.39
C LEU A 45 0.27 16.57 6.53
N VAL A 46 0.83 15.39 6.77
CA VAL A 46 0.43 14.15 6.09
C VAL A 46 -1.00 13.78 6.45
N GLY A 47 -1.37 13.81 7.74
CA GLY A 47 -2.74 13.54 8.16
C GLY A 47 -3.75 14.47 7.49
N LEU A 48 -3.47 15.79 7.45
CA LEU A 48 -4.31 16.77 6.75
C LEU A 48 -4.40 16.49 5.25
N ALA A 49 -3.27 16.19 4.60
CA ALA A 49 -3.25 15.88 3.17
C ALA A 49 -4.04 14.62 2.83
N VAL A 50 -3.96 13.57 3.67
CA VAL A 50 -4.73 12.32 3.51
C VAL A 50 -6.22 12.57 3.71
N VAL A 51 -6.62 13.35 4.73
CA VAL A 51 -8.02 13.74 4.92
C VAL A 51 -8.57 14.51 3.72
N ALA A 52 -7.80 15.47 3.21
CA ALA A 52 -8.20 16.24 2.03
C ALA A 52 -8.33 15.36 0.79
N PHE A 53 -7.39 14.42 0.61
CA PHE A 53 -7.41 13.45 -0.48
C PHE A 53 -8.64 12.55 -0.40
N ASP A 54 -8.94 12.00 0.77
CA ASP A 54 -10.05 11.11 1.03
C ASP A 54 -11.40 11.78 0.76
N LYS A 55 -11.59 12.97 1.35
CA LYS A 55 -12.80 13.77 1.11
C LYS A 55 -12.92 14.19 -0.35
N GLY A 56 -11.81 14.47 -1.01
CA GLY A 56 -11.79 14.79 -2.43
C GLY A 56 -12.22 13.61 -3.31
N VAL A 57 -11.72 12.40 -3.03
CA VAL A 57 -12.15 11.16 -3.72
C VAL A 57 -13.63 10.90 -3.49
N ALA A 58 -14.10 10.97 -2.24
CA ALA A 58 -15.49 10.76 -1.89
C ALA A 58 -16.41 11.80 -2.56
N TRP A 59 -16.00 13.07 -2.59
CA TRP A 59 -16.74 14.13 -3.27
C TRP A 59 -16.89 13.85 -4.77
N LEU A 60 -15.80 13.50 -5.46
CA LEU A 60 -15.84 13.16 -6.89
C LEU A 60 -16.73 11.93 -7.17
N GLN A 61 -16.65 10.90 -6.33
CA GLN A 61 -17.49 9.73 -6.43
C GLN A 61 -18.98 10.09 -6.27
N ASN A 62 -19.30 10.94 -5.29
CA ASN A 62 -20.67 11.41 -5.07
C ASN A 62 -21.18 12.26 -6.23
N GLN A 63 -20.37 13.17 -6.80
CA GLN A 63 -20.75 13.95 -7.98
C GLN A 63 -20.99 13.04 -9.19
N ARG A 64 -20.15 12.04 -9.40
CA ARG A 64 -20.34 11.04 -10.46
C ARG A 64 -21.65 10.27 -10.28
N MET A 65 -21.94 9.80 -9.06
CA MET A 65 -23.19 9.09 -8.77
C MET A 65 -24.41 10.01 -8.91
N GLY A 66 -24.30 11.29 -8.48
CA GLY A 66 -25.35 12.28 -8.70
C GLY A 66 -25.68 12.49 -10.17
N ALA A 67 -24.65 12.59 -11.04
CA ALA A 67 -24.85 12.70 -12.48
C ALA A 67 -25.60 11.46 -13.06
N LEU A 68 -25.35 10.27 -12.51
CA LEU A 68 -26.05 9.04 -12.91
C LEU A 68 -27.52 9.05 -12.49
N VAL A 69 -27.83 9.55 -11.30
CA VAL A 69 -29.24 9.65 -10.83
C VAL A 69 -30.08 10.54 -11.76
N HIS A 70 -29.52 11.65 -12.24
CA HIS A 70 -30.22 12.53 -13.20
C HIS A 70 -30.50 11.91 -14.58
N THR A 71 -29.84 10.79 -14.89
CA THR A 71 -30.01 10.08 -16.17
C THR A 71 -30.69 8.72 -16.01
N ALA A 72 -31.22 8.43 -14.81
CA ALA A 72 -31.75 7.11 -14.44
C ALA A 72 -32.97 6.65 -15.36
N ASP A 73 -33.76 7.59 -15.86
CA ASP A 73 -34.92 7.30 -16.70
C ASP A 73 -34.55 6.82 -18.11
N ASN A 74 -33.29 7.03 -18.53
CA ASN A 74 -32.81 6.60 -19.84
C ASN A 74 -31.58 5.69 -19.70
N TYR A 75 -31.80 4.38 -19.69
CA TYR A 75 -30.75 3.39 -19.45
C TYR A 75 -29.55 3.48 -20.41
N PRO A 76 -29.69 3.63 -21.74
CA PRO A 76 -28.56 3.86 -22.64
C PRO A 76 -27.77 5.13 -22.34
N LEU A 77 -28.48 6.22 -22.01
CA LEU A 77 -27.80 7.49 -21.61
C LEU A 77 -27.06 7.32 -20.30
N LEU A 78 -27.66 6.65 -19.33
CA LEU A 78 -27.03 6.34 -18.04
C LEU A 78 -25.70 5.60 -18.22
N LEU A 79 -25.67 4.52 -19.02
CA LEU A 79 -24.44 3.77 -19.30
C LEU A 79 -23.40 4.63 -20.00
N THR A 80 -23.81 5.47 -20.94
CA THR A 80 -22.92 6.40 -21.65
C THR A 80 -22.31 7.42 -20.69
N VAL A 81 -23.12 8.00 -19.81
CA VAL A 81 -22.65 8.97 -18.80
C VAL A 81 -21.72 8.29 -17.80
N ALA A 82 -22.04 7.07 -17.33
CA ALA A 82 -21.20 6.29 -16.43
C ALA A 82 -19.80 6.05 -17.03
N PHE A 83 -19.76 5.65 -18.31
CA PHE A 83 -18.51 5.44 -19.04
C PHE A 83 -17.74 6.75 -19.22
N LEU A 84 -18.36 7.80 -19.77
CA LEU A 84 -17.69 9.04 -20.14
C LEU A 84 -17.16 9.81 -18.93
N CYS A 85 -17.96 9.93 -17.85
CA CYS A 85 -17.51 10.62 -16.64
C CYS A 85 -16.26 9.93 -16.04
N SER A 86 -16.30 8.61 -15.94
CA SER A 86 -15.16 7.85 -15.41
C SER A 86 -13.96 7.86 -16.34
N ALA A 87 -14.18 7.80 -17.65
CA ALA A 87 -13.13 7.89 -18.66
C ALA A 87 -12.41 9.24 -18.62
N VAL A 88 -13.14 10.35 -18.54
CA VAL A 88 -12.57 11.72 -18.49
C VAL A 88 -11.76 11.91 -17.21
N LEU A 89 -12.28 11.48 -16.05
CA LEU A 89 -11.57 11.56 -14.77
C LEU A 89 -10.28 10.72 -14.79
N ALA A 90 -10.33 9.51 -15.34
CA ALA A 90 -9.15 8.68 -15.49
C ALA A 90 -8.15 9.32 -16.45
N MET A 91 -8.55 9.75 -17.66
CA MET A 91 -7.68 10.44 -18.63
C MET A 91 -6.99 11.64 -18.01
N PHE A 92 -7.68 12.42 -17.19
CA PHE A 92 -7.09 13.54 -16.45
C PHE A 92 -5.94 13.07 -15.56
N GLY A 93 -6.14 11.99 -14.76
CA GLY A 93 -5.09 11.44 -13.91
C GLY A 93 -3.87 10.95 -14.70
N TYR A 94 -4.08 10.21 -15.78
CA TYR A 94 -3.00 9.72 -16.65
C TYR A 94 -2.25 10.87 -17.35
N PHE A 95 -2.97 11.88 -17.81
CA PHE A 95 -2.37 13.06 -18.43
C PHE A 95 -1.45 13.80 -17.47
N LEU A 96 -1.89 14.06 -16.24
CA LEU A 96 -1.08 14.73 -15.23
C LEU A 96 0.22 13.96 -14.94
N VAL A 97 0.10 12.65 -14.71
CA VAL A 97 1.26 11.80 -14.45
C VAL A 97 2.24 11.87 -15.61
N ARG A 98 1.78 11.64 -16.83
CA ARG A 98 2.70 11.53 -17.97
C ARG A 98 3.36 12.86 -18.35
N LYS A 99 2.63 13.97 -18.21
CA LYS A 99 3.12 15.29 -18.62
C LYS A 99 4.03 15.93 -17.57
N TYR A 100 3.72 15.79 -16.28
CA TYR A 100 4.37 16.58 -15.24
C TYR A 100 5.25 15.78 -14.29
N ALA A 101 4.86 14.57 -13.90
CA ALA A 101 5.61 13.72 -12.96
C ALA A 101 5.39 12.23 -13.25
N PRO A 102 6.15 11.61 -14.15
CA PRO A 102 6.04 10.18 -14.45
C PRO A 102 6.22 9.27 -13.22
N GLU A 103 7.01 9.71 -12.23
CA GLU A 103 7.23 9.04 -10.95
C GLU A 103 6.00 9.03 -10.03
N ALA A 104 4.97 9.82 -10.32
CA ALA A 104 3.69 9.76 -9.63
C ALA A 104 2.76 8.65 -10.15
N GLY A 105 3.14 7.93 -11.21
CA GLY A 105 2.40 6.79 -11.72
C GLY A 105 2.44 5.58 -10.80
N GLY A 106 1.47 4.66 -10.96
CA GLY A 106 1.37 3.43 -10.16
C GLY A 106 1.13 3.69 -8.68
N SER A 107 1.56 2.74 -7.82
CA SER A 107 1.40 2.84 -6.37
C SER A 107 2.16 4.04 -5.77
N GLY A 108 3.41 4.21 -6.12
CA GLY A 108 4.31 5.17 -5.51
C GLY A 108 5.13 4.59 -4.33
N ILE A 109 4.75 3.43 -3.80
CA ILE A 109 5.54 2.75 -2.75
C ILE A 109 6.94 2.38 -3.27
N PRO A 110 7.12 1.76 -4.46
CA PRO A 110 8.45 1.49 -5.01
C PRO A 110 9.31 2.74 -5.21
N GLU A 111 8.69 3.89 -5.48
CA GLU A 111 9.43 5.17 -5.60
C GLU A 111 9.99 5.62 -4.24
N ILE A 112 9.23 5.42 -3.15
CA ILE A 112 9.69 5.73 -1.79
C ILE A 112 10.76 4.74 -1.33
N GLU A 113 10.62 3.44 -1.65
CA GLU A 113 11.68 2.43 -1.41
C GLU A 113 12.98 2.86 -2.09
N GLY A 114 12.93 3.16 -3.40
CA GLY A 114 14.10 3.62 -4.14
C GLY A 114 14.67 4.96 -3.65
N ALA A 115 13.83 5.84 -3.09
CA ALA A 115 14.26 7.10 -2.50
C ALA A 115 14.97 6.93 -1.15
N LEU A 116 14.58 5.92 -0.36
CA LEU A 116 15.26 5.55 0.88
C LEU A 116 16.65 4.94 0.60
N GLU A 117 16.87 4.30 -0.54
CA GLU A 117 18.16 3.77 -1.01
C GLU A 117 18.99 4.79 -1.82
N ASP A 118 18.54 6.04 -1.93
CA ASP A 118 19.16 7.07 -2.77
C ASP A 118 19.22 6.75 -4.27
N GLN A 119 18.45 5.76 -4.72
CA GLN A 119 18.38 5.34 -6.13
C GLN A 119 17.34 6.14 -6.92
N ARG A 120 16.39 6.79 -6.23
CA ARG A 120 15.33 7.59 -6.85
C ARG A 120 15.30 9.01 -6.28
N PRO A 121 15.25 10.06 -7.14
CA PRO A 121 15.14 11.44 -6.69
C PRO A 121 13.73 11.74 -6.19
N VAL A 122 13.61 12.46 -5.08
CA VAL A 122 12.33 12.95 -4.56
C VAL A 122 12.10 14.38 -5.03
N ARG A 123 11.25 14.56 -6.03
CA ARG A 123 10.85 15.87 -6.58
C ARG A 123 9.48 16.28 -6.06
N TRP A 124 9.38 16.51 -4.74
CA TRP A 124 8.12 16.74 -4.04
C TRP A 124 7.24 17.82 -4.67
N TRP A 125 7.81 18.92 -5.19
CA TRP A 125 7.06 20.03 -5.81
C TRP A 125 6.31 19.63 -7.10
N ARG A 126 6.70 18.51 -7.76
CA ARG A 126 6.00 17.93 -8.91
C ARG A 126 5.12 16.77 -8.50
N VAL A 127 5.66 15.88 -7.65
CA VAL A 127 4.99 14.64 -7.27
C VAL A 127 3.75 14.91 -6.43
N LEU A 128 3.82 15.79 -5.43
CA LEU A 128 2.69 16.08 -4.54
C LEU A 128 1.42 16.49 -5.30
N PRO A 129 1.43 17.58 -6.13
CA PRO A 129 0.21 17.97 -6.83
C PRO A 129 -0.22 16.92 -7.86
N VAL A 130 0.71 16.29 -8.58
CA VAL A 130 0.37 15.32 -9.61
C VAL A 130 -0.21 14.04 -8.97
N LYS A 131 0.37 13.56 -7.88
CA LYS A 131 -0.16 12.38 -7.19
C LYS A 131 -1.52 12.64 -6.55
N PHE A 132 -1.69 13.83 -5.96
CA PHE A 132 -2.94 14.23 -5.34
C PHE A 132 -4.06 14.34 -6.39
N PHE A 133 -3.93 15.21 -7.37
CA PHE A 133 -4.98 15.43 -8.36
C PHE A 133 -5.14 14.26 -9.34
N GLY A 134 -4.03 13.61 -9.71
CA GLY A 134 -4.07 12.42 -10.56
C GLY A 134 -4.77 11.25 -9.86
N GLY A 135 -4.49 11.05 -8.57
CA GLY A 135 -5.17 10.05 -7.74
C GLY A 135 -6.67 10.37 -7.55
N LEU A 136 -7.02 11.65 -7.36
CA LEU A 136 -8.43 12.08 -7.34
C LEU A 136 -9.14 11.68 -8.64
N GLY A 137 -8.49 11.85 -9.79
CA GLY A 137 -9.07 11.48 -11.08
C GLY A 137 -9.30 9.97 -11.21
N THR A 138 -8.32 9.14 -10.90
CA THR A 138 -8.43 7.69 -11.07
C THR A 138 -9.33 7.04 -10.02
N LEU A 139 -9.17 7.36 -8.74
CA LEU A 139 -9.99 6.82 -7.66
C LEU A 139 -11.41 7.39 -7.68
N GLY A 140 -11.55 8.69 -7.91
CA GLY A 140 -12.85 9.35 -8.09
C GLY A 140 -13.60 8.83 -9.32
N GLY A 141 -12.88 8.46 -10.39
CA GLY A 141 -13.41 7.79 -11.58
C GLY A 141 -13.87 6.35 -11.32
N GLY A 142 -13.62 5.78 -10.14
CA GLY A 142 -14.09 4.44 -9.76
C GLY A 142 -13.19 3.30 -10.25
N MET A 143 -11.95 3.58 -10.63
CA MET A 143 -10.98 2.53 -10.97
C MET A 143 -10.71 1.61 -9.79
N VAL A 144 -10.38 0.36 -10.08
CA VAL A 144 -10.07 -0.67 -9.05
C VAL A 144 -8.66 -0.44 -8.52
N LEU A 145 -8.55 0.55 -7.65
CA LEU A 145 -7.30 1.03 -7.06
C LEU A 145 -7.55 1.42 -5.59
N GLY A 146 -6.49 1.37 -4.79
CA GLY A 146 -6.50 1.82 -3.41
C GLY A 146 -5.85 3.19 -3.25
N ARG A 147 -6.19 3.87 -2.17
CA ARG A 147 -5.67 5.19 -1.79
C ARG A 147 -4.33 5.14 -1.07
N GLU A 148 -3.96 4.00 -0.51
CA GLU A 148 -2.79 3.81 0.34
C GLU A 148 -1.46 4.06 -0.37
N GLY A 149 -1.31 3.58 -1.62
CA GLY A 149 -0.13 3.87 -2.42
C GLY A 149 0.11 5.37 -2.64
N PRO A 150 -0.90 6.09 -3.15
CA PRO A 150 -0.86 7.55 -3.21
C PRO A 150 -0.52 8.23 -1.90
N THR A 151 -1.13 7.82 -0.78
CA THR A 151 -0.90 8.47 0.51
C THR A 151 0.49 8.19 1.09
N VAL A 152 1.06 7.00 0.88
CA VAL A 152 2.46 6.69 1.22
C VAL A 152 3.41 7.58 0.41
N GLN A 153 3.17 7.75 -0.89
CA GLN A 153 4.02 8.61 -1.73
C GLN A 153 3.85 10.09 -1.38
N ILE A 154 2.62 10.55 -1.14
CA ILE A 154 2.35 11.92 -0.66
C ILE A 154 3.07 12.14 0.67
N GLY A 155 2.92 11.22 1.62
CA GLY A 155 3.55 11.30 2.93
C GLY A 155 5.08 11.38 2.86
N GLY A 156 5.73 10.48 2.13
CA GLY A 156 7.17 10.53 1.94
C GLY A 156 7.65 11.83 1.28
N ASN A 157 6.92 12.32 0.26
CA ASN A 157 7.23 13.61 -0.37
C ASN A 157 7.02 14.80 0.58
N ILE A 158 6.03 14.78 1.48
CA ILE A 158 5.88 15.79 2.55
C ILE A 158 7.06 15.73 3.52
N GLY A 159 7.52 14.53 3.89
CA GLY A 159 8.73 14.36 4.70
C GLY A 159 9.94 15.03 4.06
N ARG A 160 10.13 14.84 2.75
CA ARG A 160 11.18 15.54 1.98
C ARG A 160 10.94 17.04 1.87
N MET A 161 9.72 17.48 1.67
CA MET A 161 9.35 18.91 1.60
C MET A 161 9.73 19.62 2.90
N VAL A 162 9.38 19.07 4.05
CA VAL A 162 9.73 19.62 5.37
C VAL A 162 11.25 19.71 5.55
N LEU A 163 12.00 18.67 5.18
CA LEU A 163 13.44 18.68 5.20
C LEU A 163 14.04 19.85 4.41
N ASP A 164 13.55 20.04 3.17
CA ASP A 164 14.07 21.07 2.26
C ASP A 164 13.68 22.50 2.71
N ILE A 165 12.44 22.71 3.17
CA ILE A 165 11.94 24.02 3.64
C ILE A 165 12.69 24.47 4.91
N PHE A 166 12.85 23.56 5.86
CA PHE A 166 13.55 23.85 7.11
C PHE A 166 15.07 23.71 7.01
N ARG A 167 15.58 23.39 5.80
CA ARG A 167 17.01 23.27 5.49
C ARG A 167 17.77 22.33 6.45
N LEU A 168 17.11 21.27 6.87
CA LEU A 168 17.76 20.27 7.71
C LEU A 168 18.82 19.51 6.90
N LYS A 169 20.01 19.38 7.49
CA LYS A 169 21.14 18.72 6.85
C LYS A 169 21.37 17.35 7.49
N GLY A 170 21.88 16.43 6.69
CA GLY A 170 22.30 15.09 7.13
C GLY A 170 21.43 13.99 6.54
N ASP A 171 22.08 12.89 6.20
CA ASP A 171 21.42 11.70 5.60
C ASP A 171 20.45 11.03 6.58
N GLU A 172 20.74 11.06 7.88
CA GLU A 172 19.86 10.50 8.90
C GLU A 172 18.52 11.26 8.96
N ALA A 173 18.56 12.60 8.96
CA ALA A 173 17.34 13.42 8.96
C ALA A 173 16.51 13.16 7.70
N ARG A 174 17.17 13.04 6.54
CA ARG A 174 16.53 12.77 5.26
C ARG A 174 15.80 11.42 5.26
N HIS A 175 16.49 10.34 5.61
CA HIS A 175 15.90 9.00 5.69
C HIS A 175 14.78 8.94 6.72
N THR A 176 15.01 9.52 7.90
CA THR A 176 14.03 9.52 8.98
C THR A 176 12.74 10.21 8.60
N LEU A 177 12.78 11.44 8.04
CA LEU A 177 11.58 12.20 7.72
C LEU A 177 10.86 11.62 6.50
N LEU A 178 11.58 11.07 5.51
CA LEU A 178 10.98 10.37 4.37
C LEU A 178 10.20 9.14 4.83
N ALA A 179 10.82 8.28 5.65
CA ALA A 179 10.18 7.09 6.22
C ALA A 179 9.02 7.45 7.14
N THR A 180 9.17 8.47 7.99
CA THR A 180 8.13 8.99 8.87
C THR A 180 6.90 9.43 8.07
N GLY A 181 7.11 10.18 7.00
CA GLY A 181 6.01 10.62 6.14
C GLY A 181 5.30 9.46 5.45
N ALA A 182 6.05 8.49 4.95
CA ALA A 182 5.49 7.28 4.31
C ALA A 182 4.64 6.46 5.28
N ALA A 183 5.16 6.20 6.51
CA ALA A 183 4.42 5.53 7.59
C ALA A 183 3.14 6.27 7.96
N ALA A 184 3.25 7.59 8.15
CA ALA A 184 2.13 8.47 8.49
C ALA A 184 1.05 8.46 7.41
N GLY A 185 1.46 8.39 6.13
CA GLY A 185 0.56 8.30 4.98
C GLY A 185 -0.25 7.01 4.97
N LEU A 186 0.38 5.86 5.25
CA LEU A 186 -0.31 4.57 5.37
C LEU A 186 -1.24 4.54 6.57
N ALA A 187 -0.74 4.98 7.73
CA ALA A 187 -1.50 5.00 8.97
C ALA A 187 -2.81 5.80 8.85
N ALA A 188 -2.75 7.00 8.25
CA ALA A 188 -3.92 7.81 8.01
C ALA A 188 -4.87 7.20 6.97
N ALA A 189 -4.33 6.60 5.88
CA ALA A 189 -5.16 5.99 4.84
C ALA A 189 -6.09 4.89 5.37
N PHE A 190 -5.61 4.13 6.35
CA PHE A 190 -6.33 3.00 6.92
C PHE A 190 -6.86 3.24 8.34
N ASN A 191 -6.61 4.42 8.94
CA ASN A 191 -6.83 4.68 10.37
C ASN A 191 -6.17 3.61 11.27
N ALA A 192 -4.99 3.12 10.84
CA ALA A 192 -4.29 1.98 11.40
C ALA A 192 -2.84 2.38 11.78
N PRO A 193 -2.63 2.97 12.97
CA PRO A 193 -1.32 3.49 13.36
C PRO A 193 -0.26 2.40 13.52
N LEU A 194 -0.58 1.27 14.13
CA LEU A 194 0.38 0.18 14.31
C LEU A 194 0.78 -0.44 12.97
N ALA A 195 -0.19 -0.62 12.07
CA ALA A 195 0.10 -1.11 10.72
C ALA A 195 1.00 -0.15 9.94
N GLY A 196 0.82 1.17 10.07
CA GLY A 196 1.69 2.17 9.46
C GLY A 196 3.13 2.10 9.95
N ILE A 197 3.35 1.87 11.25
CA ILE A 197 4.68 1.68 11.85
C ILE A 197 5.30 0.37 11.35
N LEU A 198 4.54 -0.73 11.41
CA LEU A 198 5.02 -2.05 11.00
C LEU A 198 5.34 -2.10 9.50
N PHE A 199 4.61 -1.39 8.66
CA PHE A 199 4.86 -1.31 7.24
C PHE A 199 6.29 -0.82 6.92
N ILE A 200 6.75 0.23 7.60
CA ILE A 200 8.13 0.71 7.42
C ILE A 200 9.14 -0.32 7.94
N ILE A 201 8.83 -0.98 9.06
CA ILE A 201 9.71 -1.95 9.69
C ILE A 201 9.82 -3.23 8.87
N GLU A 202 8.74 -3.68 8.25
CA GLU A 202 8.65 -4.98 7.59
C GLU A 202 8.86 -4.88 6.08
N GLU A 203 8.11 -4.02 5.38
CA GLU A 203 8.15 -3.90 3.92
C GLU A 203 9.37 -3.09 3.46
N MET A 204 9.66 -1.97 4.13
CA MET A 204 10.80 -1.15 3.80
C MET A 204 12.06 -1.53 4.60
N ARG A 205 12.09 -2.77 5.12
CA ARG A 205 13.17 -3.28 5.96
C ARG A 205 14.57 -3.13 5.35
N PRO A 206 14.82 -3.45 4.09
CA PRO A 206 16.16 -3.32 3.51
C PRO A 206 16.63 -1.86 3.44
N GLN A 207 15.69 -0.93 3.28
CA GLN A 207 15.90 0.49 3.02
C GLN A 207 15.84 1.34 4.29
N PHE A 208 15.18 0.87 5.35
CA PHE A 208 14.99 1.62 6.57
C PHE A 208 16.18 1.49 7.51
N ARG A 209 16.77 2.61 7.89
CA ARG A 209 17.88 2.65 8.88
C ARG A 209 17.32 2.64 10.29
N TYR A 210 17.46 1.50 10.96
CA TYR A 210 17.00 1.29 12.33
C TYR A 210 17.88 2.02 13.35
N THR A 211 17.56 3.29 13.61
CA THR A 211 18.14 4.05 14.73
C THR A 211 17.06 4.37 15.75
N LEU A 212 17.42 4.62 17.01
CA LEU A 212 16.45 5.03 18.02
C LEU A 212 15.74 6.33 17.64
N ILE A 213 16.41 7.19 16.87
CA ILE A 213 15.86 8.45 16.37
C ILE A 213 14.81 8.16 15.31
N SER A 214 15.13 7.33 14.32
CA SER A 214 14.21 7.03 13.21
C SER A 214 12.95 6.31 13.71
N ILE A 215 13.10 5.37 14.65
CA ILE A 215 11.97 4.68 15.27
C ILE A 215 11.04 5.67 16.01
N LYS A 216 11.62 6.48 16.94
CA LYS A 216 10.84 7.49 17.68
C LYS A 216 10.15 8.49 16.75
N ALA A 217 10.83 8.95 15.70
CA ALA A 217 10.27 9.86 14.72
C ALA A 217 9.08 9.26 13.95
N VAL A 218 9.20 7.99 13.51
CA VAL A 218 8.09 7.28 12.85
C VAL A 218 6.89 7.17 13.78
N PHE A 219 7.08 6.79 15.05
CA PHE A 219 5.99 6.75 16.04
C PHE A 219 5.30 8.11 16.19
N ILE A 220 6.06 9.19 16.38
CA ILE A 220 5.53 10.55 16.54
C ILE A 220 4.76 10.96 15.28
N GLY A 221 5.33 10.76 14.09
CA GLY A 221 4.67 11.14 12.84
C GLY A 221 3.37 10.37 12.60
N VAL A 222 3.37 9.06 12.87
CA VAL A 222 2.19 8.22 12.76
C VAL A 222 1.10 8.63 13.77
N ILE A 223 1.46 8.88 15.04
CA ILE A 223 0.52 9.35 16.05
C ILE A 223 -0.13 10.66 15.62
N MET A 224 0.67 11.65 15.21
CA MET A 224 0.16 12.94 14.78
C MET A 224 -0.75 12.84 13.54
N SER A 225 -0.38 12.01 12.58
CA SER A 225 -1.18 11.77 11.37
C SER A 225 -2.52 11.11 11.70
N THR A 226 -2.52 10.12 12.58
CA THR A 226 -3.73 9.42 13.02
C THR A 226 -4.65 10.36 13.84
N ILE A 227 -4.08 11.19 14.71
CA ILE A 227 -4.85 12.21 15.44
C ILE A 227 -5.56 13.15 14.47
N MET A 228 -4.83 13.67 13.46
CA MET A 228 -5.42 14.55 12.47
C MET A 228 -6.53 13.85 11.67
N TYR A 229 -6.30 12.59 11.27
CA TYR A 229 -7.33 11.82 10.56
C TYR A 229 -8.61 11.65 11.40
N ARG A 230 -8.48 11.28 12.68
CA ARG A 230 -9.61 11.06 13.59
C ARG A 230 -10.36 12.33 13.97
N ILE A 231 -9.69 13.49 14.05
CA ILE A 231 -10.36 14.79 14.27
C ILE A 231 -11.39 15.08 13.18
N PHE A 232 -11.10 14.71 11.93
CA PHE A 232 -11.96 15.04 10.79
C PHE A 232 -12.92 13.93 10.38
N ASN A 233 -12.67 12.67 10.74
CA ASN A 233 -13.45 11.50 10.29
C ASN A 233 -14.15 10.74 11.40
N HIS A 234 -13.87 11.02 12.69
CA HIS A 234 -14.53 10.46 13.89
C HIS A 234 -14.57 8.93 14.02
N GLU A 235 -13.96 8.21 13.11
CA GLU A 235 -14.08 6.76 13.04
C GLU A 235 -13.03 6.03 13.87
N VAL A 236 -13.45 4.95 14.51
CA VAL A 236 -12.54 4.04 15.22
C VAL A 236 -12.08 2.91 14.30
N ALA A 237 -13.00 2.14 13.76
CA ALA A 237 -12.72 1.10 12.76
C ALA A 237 -13.11 1.58 11.35
N LEU A 238 -12.30 1.26 10.33
CA LEU A 238 -12.57 1.68 8.96
C LEU A 238 -13.63 0.80 8.29
N ILE A 239 -13.73 -0.46 8.69
CA ILE A 239 -14.62 -1.46 8.11
C ILE A 239 -15.40 -2.12 9.24
N ASP A 240 -16.70 -1.90 9.26
CA ASP A 240 -17.59 -2.59 10.18
C ASP A 240 -18.03 -3.93 9.56
N VAL A 241 -17.49 -5.01 10.10
CA VAL A 241 -17.87 -6.39 9.74
C VAL A 241 -18.68 -7.08 10.83
N GLY A 242 -19.04 -6.34 11.90
CA GLY A 242 -19.63 -6.89 13.12
C GLY A 242 -18.62 -7.70 13.94
N LYS A 243 -19.09 -8.24 15.05
CA LYS A 243 -18.30 -9.15 15.88
C LYS A 243 -18.48 -10.58 15.38
N LEU A 244 -17.38 -11.19 14.96
CA LEU A 244 -17.34 -12.57 14.52
C LEU A 244 -17.05 -13.51 15.71
N SER A 245 -17.41 -14.78 15.58
CA SER A 245 -17.14 -15.79 16.60
C SER A 245 -15.64 -16.11 16.70
N ASP A 246 -15.22 -16.61 17.86
CA ASP A 246 -13.88 -17.14 18.06
C ASP A 246 -13.66 -18.38 17.19
N ALA A 247 -12.44 -18.53 16.65
CA ALA A 247 -12.07 -19.75 15.94
C ALA A 247 -11.62 -20.83 16.94
N PRO A 248 -12.29 -21.99 17.04
CA PRO A 248 -11.88 -23.08 17.91
C PRO A 248 -10.48 -23.59 17.57
N LEU A 249 -9.68 -23.95 18.58
CA LEU A 249 -8.29 -24.39 18.38
C LEU A 249 -8.15 -25.61 17.46
N ASN A 250 -9.12 -26.53 17.51
CA ASN A 250 -9.17 -27.71 16.65
C ASN A 250 -9.47 -27.41 15.18
N THR A 251 -9.77 -26.17 14.82
CA THR A 251 -10.05 -25.73 13.45
C THR A 251 -8.91 -24.95 12.80
N LEU A 252 -7.83 -24.67 13.56
CA LEU A 252 -6.70 -23.83 13.08
C LEU A 252 -5.97 -24.43 11.87
N TRP A 253 -6.03 -25.74 11.65
CA TRP A 253 -5.49 -26.39 10.47
C TRP A 253 -6.19 -25.94 9.16
N LEU A 254 -7.47 -25.57 9.22
CA LEU A 254 -8.19 -25.00 8.07
C LEU A 254 -7.61 -23.65 7.67
N TYR A 255 -7.22 -22.82 8.64
CA TYR A 255 -6.56 -21.55 8.40
C TYR A 255 -5.16 -21.73 7.80
N LEU A 256 -4.45 -22.81 8.17
CA LEU A 256 -3.19 -23.17 7.53
C LEU A 256 -3.40 -23.56 6.05
N ILE A 257 -4.44 -24.36 5.75
CA ILE A 257 -4.79 -24.68 4.36
C ILE A 257 -5.12 -23.42 3.57
N LEU A 258 -5.90 -22.51 4.14
CA LEU A 258 -6.19 -21.21 3.53
C LEU A 258 -4.89 -20.43 3.25
N GLY A 259 -3.95 -20.43 4.21
CA GLY A 259 -2.62 -19.85 4.03
C GLY A 259 -1.84 -20.48 2.87
N ILE A 260 -1.89 -21.80 2.74
CA ILE A 260 -1.27 -22.52 1.61
C ILE A 260 -1.87 -22.08 0.26
N ILE A 261 -3.19 -21.94 0.18
CA ILE A 261 -3.87 -21.47 -1.03
C ILE A 261 -3.38 -20.06 -1.41
N PHE A 262 -3.33 -19.13 -0.45
CA PHE A 262 -2.81 -17.80 -0.69
C PHE A 262 -1.32 -17.78 -1.02
N GLY A 263 -0.54 -18.67 -0.40
CA GLY A 263 0.90 -18.82 -0.67
C GLY A 263 1.21 -19.26 -2.10
N ILE A 264 0.32 -20.02 -2.73
CA ILE A 264 0.38 -20.38 -4.14
C ILE A 264 -0.14 -19.22 -5.02
N PHE A 265 -1.27 -18.64 -4.63
CA PHE A 265 -1.94 -17.61 -5.43
C PHE A 265 -1.13 -16.30 -5.49
N GLY A 266 -0.50 -15.86 -4.39
CA GLY A 266 0.24 -14.59 -4.34
C GLY A 266 1.34 -14.47 -5.39
N PRO A 267 2.30 -15.41 -5.50
CA PRO A 267 3.32 -15.38 -6.54
C PRO A 267 2.76 -15.44 -7.97
N ILE A 268 1.65 -16.15 -8.18
CA ILE A 268 0.95 -16.20 -9.48
C ILE A 268 0.36 -14.83 -9.79
N PHE A 269 -0.31 -14.22 -8.83
CA PHE A 269 -0.87 -12.88 -8.95
C PHE A 269 0.21 -11.84 -9.28
N ASN A 270 1.37 -11.90 -8.60
CA ASN A 270 2.51 -11.02 -8.89
C ASN A 270 3.00 -11.18 -10.33
N LYS A 271 3.11 -12.43 -10.82
CA LYS A 271 3.47 -12.69 -12.22
C LYS A 271 2.45 -12.10 -13.19
N TRP A 272 1.16 -12.21 -12.89
CA TRP A 272 0.10 -11.62 -13.72
C TRP A 272 0.17 -10.10 -13.72
N VAL A 273 0.41 -9.45 -12.57
CA VAL A 273 0.61 -7.99 -12.50
C VAL A 273 1.77 -7.56 -13.40
N LEU A 274 2.93 -8.22 -13.28
CA LEU A 274 4.12 -7.88 -14.07
C LEU A 274 3.93 -8.17 -15.55
N GLY A 275 3.27 -9.28 -15.90
CA GLY A 275 2.95 -9.62 -17.30
C GLY A 275 1.94 -8.66 -17.93
N MET A 276 0.93 -8.23 -17.15
CA MET A 276 -0.04 -7.24 -17.60
C MET A 276 0.62 -5.87 -17.82
N GLN A 277 1.59 -5.46 -16.97
CA GLN A 277 2.37 -4.24 -17.21
C GLN A 277 3.11 -4.30 -18.56
N ASP A 278 3.74 -5.45 -18.87
CA ASP A 278 4.44 -5.65 -20.13
C ASP A 278 3.47 -5.60 -21.33
N LEU A 279 2.29 -6.23 -21.20
CA LEU A 279 1.25 -6.24 -22.21
C LEU A 279 0.75 -4.82 -22.52
N LEU A 280 0.35 -4.09 -21.48
CA LEU A 280 -0.18 -2.73 -21.61
C LEU A 280 0.90 -1.76 -22.14
N HIS A 281 2.16 -1.97 -21.74
CA HIS A 281 3.28 -1.21 -22.28
C HIS A 281 3.45 -1.40 -23.79
N ARG A 282 3.28 -2.63 -24.29
CA ARG A 282 3.31 -2.92 -25.74
C ARG A 282 2.15 -2.23 -26.48
N VAL A 283 0.95 -2.19 -25.88
CA VAL A 283 -0.23 -1.58 -26.49
C VAL A 283 -0.03 -0.07 -26.70
N HIS A 284 0.47 0.66 -25.71
CA HIS A 284 0.66 2.11 -25.87
C HIS A 284 2.02 2.48 -26.49
N GLY A 285 3.01 1.58 -26.48
CA GLY A 285 4.31 1.77 -27.12
C GLY A 285 5.08 3.04 -26.67
N GLY A 286 4.85 3.53 -25.45
CA GLY A 286 5.41 4.79 -24.94
C GLY A 286 4.72 6.07 -25.44
N ASN A 287 3.74 5.98 -26.35
CA ASN A 287 3.00 7.12 -26.87
C ASN A 287 2.03 7.68 -25.82
N ILE A 288 2.14 8.98 -25.53
CA ILE A 288 1.37 9.69 -24.50
C ILE A 288 -0.14 9.59 -24.77
N THR A 289 -0.54 9.89 -26.00
CA THR A 289 -1.97 9.91 -26.38
C THR A 289 -2.58 8.54 -26.26
N LYS A 290 -1.90 7.50 -26.79
CA LYS A 290 -2.38 6.10 -26.66
C LYS A 290 -2.48 5.69 -25.21
N TRP A 291 -1.53 6.08 -24.37
CA TRP A 291 -1.53 5.74 -22.95
C TRP A 291 -2.69 6.41 -22.19
N VAL A 292 -2.95 7.71 -22.46
CA VAL A 292 -4.09 8.45 -21.86
C VAL A 292 -5.43 7.88 -22.33
N LEU A 293 -5.57 7.59 -23.63
CA LEU A 293 -6.81 6.99 -24.17
C LEU A 293 -7.05 5.58 -23.61
N MET A 294 -6.00 4.77 -23.49
CA MET A 294 -6.08 3.46 -22.83
C MET A 294 -6.54 3.60 -21.38
N GLY A 295 -5.97 4.55 -20.63
CA GLY A 295 -6.38 4.86 -19.26
C GLY A 295 -7.83 5.29 -19.18
N GLY A 296 -8.30 6.11 -20.14
CA GLY A 296 -9.70 6.49 -20.28
C GLY A 296 -10.62 5.30 -20.55
N ALA A 297 -10.22 4.40 -21.45
CA ALA A 297 -11.01 3.19 -21.73
C ALA A 297 -11.15 2.27 -20.50
N ILE A 298 -10.03 2.06 -19.76
CA ILE A 298 -10.03 1.28 -18.52
C ILE A 298 -10.88 1.97 -17.45
N GLY A 299 -10.75 3.30 -17.27
CA GLY A 299 -11.56 4.07 -16.33
C GLY A 299 -13.05 4.05 -16.70
N GLY A 300 -13.39 4.19 -17.98
CA GLY A 300 -14.74 4.09 -18.47
C GLY A 300 -15.36 2.72 -18.23
N LEU A 301 -14.59 1.63 -18.48
CA LEU A 301 -15.01 0.27 -18.15
C LEU A 301 -15.31 0.12 -16.65
N CYS A 302 -14.45 0.64 -15.78
CA CYS A 302 -14.69 0.62 -14.34
C CYS A 302 -15.93 1.44 -13.94
N GLY A 303 -16.20 2.53 -14.65
CA GLY A 303 -17.43 3.31 -14.47
C GLY A 303 -18.69 2.53 -14.80
N LEU A 304 -18.68 1.78 -15.92
CA LEU A 304 -19.77 0.88 -16.28
C LEU A 304 -19.97 -0.24 -15.25
N LEU A 305 -18.86 -0.91 -14.88
CA LEU A 305 -18.89 -1.99 -13.88
C LEU A 305 -19.36 -1.49 -12.51
N GLY A 306 -18.99 -0.26 -12.14
CA GLY A 306 -19.47 0.36 -10.91
C GLY A 306 -20.98 0.55 -10.83
N PHE A 307 -21.66 0.58 -11.97
CA PHE A 307 -23.10 0.63 -12.05
C PHE A 307 -23.74 -0.76 -12.22
N VAL A 308 -23.25 -1.55 -13.19
CA VAL A 308 -23.85 -2.87 -13.54
C VAL A 308 -23.51 -3.95 -12.50
N ALA A 309 -22.30 -3.92 -11.97
CA ALA A 309 -21.78 -4.92 -11.02
C ALA A 309 -20.89 -4.22 -9.97
N PRO A 310 -21.45 -3.44 -9.03
CA PRO A 310 -20.69 -2.60 -8.09
C PRO A 310 -19.61 -3.36 -7.30
N ALA A 311 -19.87 -4.63 -6.99
CA ALA A 311 -18.91 -5.50 -6.30
C ALA A 311 -17.59 -5.71 -7.06
N THR A 312 -17.54 -5.46 -8.36
CA THR A 312 -16.37 -5.68 -9.23
C THR A 312 -15.54 -4.41 -9.49
N SER A 313 -15.97 -3.25 -8.98
CA SER A 313 -15.39 -1.92 -9.22
C SER A 313 -14.93 -1.25 -7.93
N GLY A 314 -14.15 -0.16 -8.05
CA GLY A 314 -13.64 0.61 -6.93
C GLY A 314 -12.64 -0.13 -6.04
N GLY A 315 -12.20 0.50 -4.96
CA GLY A 315 -11.18 -0.04 -4.04
C GLY A 315 -11.57 -1.34 -3.32
N GLY A 316 -12.87 -1.56 -3.11
CA GLY A 316 -13.39 -2.80 -2.52
C GLY A 316 -13.79 -2.72 -1.04
N PHE A 317 -13.63 -1.58 -0.37
CA PHE A 317 -14.01 -1.44 1.04
C PHE A 317 -15.49 -1.74 1.31
N ASN A 318 -16.38 -1.31 0.43
CA ASN A 318 -17.82 -1.59 0.54
C ASN A 318 -18.18 -3.07 0.30
N LEU A 319 -17.33 -3.80 -0.41
CA LEU A 319 -17.52 -5.23 -0.67
C LEU A 319 -17.19 -6.08 0.55
N ILE A 320 -16.20 -5.69 1.35
CA ILE A 320 -15.67 -6.49 2.46
C ILE A 320 -16.75 -6.84 3.49
N PRO A 321 -17.55 -5.91 4.02
CA PRO A 321 -18.61 -6.25 4.99
C PRO A 321 -19.65 -7.19 4.40
N ILE A 322 -20.06 -6.97 3.14
CA ILE A 322 -21.08 -7.76 2.46
C ILE A 322 -20.59 -9.20 2.22
N ALA A 323 -19.33 -9.35 1.81
CA ALA A 323 -18.72 -10.66 1.59
C ALA A 323 -18.51 -11.40 2.92
N THR A 324 -18.02 -10.72 3.96
CA THR A 324 -17.80 -11.30 5.30
C THR A 324 -19.10 -11.79 5.93
N ALA A 325 -20.21 -11.07 5.72
CA ALA A 325 -21.52 -11.48 6.18
C ALA A 325 -22.13 -12.68 5.42
N GLY A 326 -21.43 -13.21 4.40
CA GLY A 326 -21.91 -14.36 3.63
C GLY A 326 -23.11 -14.07 2.71
N ASN A 327 -23.34 -12.81 2.35
CA ASN A 327 -24.52 -12.39 1.56
C ASN A 327 -24.42 -12.75 0.06
N PHE A 328 -23.39 -13.45 -0.38
CA PHE A 328 -23.21 -13.89 -1.76
C PHE A 328 -23.30 -15.40 -1.88
N SER A 329 -23.91 -15.91 -2.95
CA SER A 329 -23.81 -17.32 -3.32
C SER A 329 -22.38 -17.66 -3.78
N MET A 330 -22.00 -18.93 -3.73
CA MET A 330 -20.69 -19.41 -4.17
C MET A 330 -20.40 -19.00 -5.63
N GLY A 331 -21.36 -19.13 -6.54
CA GLY A 331 -21.21 -18.71 -7.93
C GLY A 331 -20.93 -17.21 -8.07
N MET A 332 -21.60 -16.39 -7.26
CA MET A 332 -21.38 -14.93 -7.23
C MET A 332 -20.01 -14.58 -6.67
N LEU A 333 -19.53 -15.26 -5.63
CA LEU A 333 -18.17 -15.06 -5.09
C LEU A 333 -17.09 -15.38 -6.13
N VAL A 334 -17.24 -16.49 -6.87
CA VAL A 334 -16.32 -16.85 -7.95
C VAL A 334 -16.33 -15.79 -9.05
N PHE A 335 -17.51 -15.34 -9.47
CA PHE A 335 -17.65 -14.27 -10.46
C PHE A 335 -16.98 -12.97 -10.01
N ILE A 336 -17.27 -12.51 -8.77
CA ILE A 336 -16.67 -11.30 -8.20
C ILE A 336 -15.15 -11.46 -8.12
N PHE A 337 -14.65 -12.59 -7.67
CA PHE A 337 -13.20 -12.85 -7.56
C PHE A 337 -12.51 -12.73 -8.92
N VAL A 338 -12.98 -13.43 -9.93
CA VAL A 338 -12.39 -13.40 -11.28
C VAL A 338 -12.47 -12.00 -11.88
N ALA A 339 -13.64 -11.35 -11.80
CA ALA A 339 -13.83 -10.01 -12.32
C ALA A 339 -12.90 -9.00 -11.62
N ARG A 340 -12.76 -9.07 -10.28
CA ARG A 340 -11.84 -8.19 -9.54
C ARG A 340 -10.37 -8.47 -9.81
N VAL A 341 -9.97 -9.72 -10.01
CA VAL A 341 -8.61 -10.02 -10.46
C VAL A 341 -8.33 -9.30 -11.78
N ILE A 342 -9.20 -9.46 -12.77
CA ILE A 342 -9.03 -8.83 -14.11
C ILE A 342 -9.00 -7.30 -14.00
N THR A 343 -9.98 -6.70 -13.31
CA THR A 343 -10.06 -5.24 -13.17
C THR A 343 -8.89 -4.67 -12.36
N THR A 344 -8.43 -5.36 -11.31
CA THR A 344 -7.23 -4.97 -10.55
C THR A 344 -5.98 -5.00 -11.43
N LEU A 345 -5.79 -6.07 -12.20
CA LEU A 345 -4.67 -6.20 -13.14
C LEU A 345 -4.69 -5.08 -14.18
N LEU A 346 -5.83 -4.80 -14.78
CA LEU A 346 -5.97 -3.73 -15.77
C LEU A 346 -5.68 -2.35 -15.16
N CYS A 347 -6.29 -2.03 -14.02
CA CYS A 347 -6.15 -0.71 -13.40
C CYS A 347 -4.74 -0.48 -12.86
N PHE A 348 -4.20 -1.41 -12.07
CA PHE A 348 -2.90 -1.22 -11.43
C PHE A 348 -1.74 -1.29 -12.43
N SER A 349 -1.78 -2.27 -13.34
CA SER A 349 -0.67 -2.49 -14.28
C SER A 349 -0.60 -1.44 -15.40
N SER A 350 -1.66 -0.65 -15.60
CA SER A 350 -1.68 0.43 -16.61
C SER A 350 -0.84 1.65 -16.23
N GLY A 351 -0.36 1.73 -14.98
CA GLY A 351 0.38 2.86 -14.46
C GLY A 351 -0.50 4.02 -13.96
N ALA A 352 -1.79 3.77 -13.71
CA ALA A 352 -2.68 4.72 -13.05
C ALA A 352 -2.15 5.13 -11.68
N PRO A 353 -2.23 6.41 -11.26
CA PRO A 353 -1.86 6.83 -9.91
C PRO A 353 -2.86 6.26 -8.89
N GLY A 354 -2.50 5.13 -8.28
CA GLY A 354 -3.32 4.39 -7.31
C GLY A 354 -2.61 3.16 -6.79
N GLY A 355 -3.01 2.68 -5.60
CA GLY A 355 -2.43 1.54 -4.90
C GLY A 355 -3.12 0.21 -5.23
N ILE A 356 -2.55 -0.89 -4.76
CA ILE A 356 -3.07 -2.25 -4.94
C ILE A 356 -3.50 -2.90 -3.62
N PHE A 357 -3.21 -2.29 -2.45
CA PHE A 357 -3.55 -2.86 -1.14
C PHE A 357 -5.04 -3.11 -0.97
N ALA A 358 -5.88 -2.08 -1.11
CA ALA A 358 -7.32 -2.21 -0.95
C ALA A 358 -7.94 -3.24 -1.92
N PRO A 359 -7.58 -3.28 -3.21
CA PRO A 359 -7.98 -4.38 -4.09
C PRO A 359 -7.53 -5.76 -3.60
N MET A 360 -6.31 -5.90 -3.07
CA MET A 360 -5.83 -7.18 -2.53
C MET A 360 -6.57 -7.59 -1.25
N LEU A 361 -6.89 -6.65 -0.35
CA LEU A 361 -7.72 -6.92 0.83
C LEU A 361 -9.09 -7.47 0.41
N ALA A 362 -9.75 -6.83 -0.55
CA ALA A 362 -11.04 -7.27 -1.06
C ALA A 362 -10.97 -8.65 -1.74
N LEU A 363 -9.94 -8.91 -2.55
CA LEU A 363 -9.70 -10.24 -3.16
C LEU A 363 -9.47 -11.31 -2.11
N GLY A 364 -8.66 -10.99 -1.09
CA GLY A 364 -8.40 -11.88 0.04
C GLY A 364 -9.66 -12.22 0.82
N THR A 365 -10.53 -11.22 1.07
CA THR A 365 -11.83 -11.41 1.71
C THR A 365 -12.73 -12.33 0.90
N VAL A 366 -12.89 -12.08 -0.40
CA VAL A 366 -13.79 -12.86 -1.27
C VAL A 366 -13.34 -14.33 -1.35
N LEU A 367 -12.05 -14.58 -1.54
CA LEU A 367 -11.50 -15.94 -1.58
C LEU A 367 -11.60 -16.62 -0.20
N GLY A 368 -11.32 -15.88 0.88
CA GLY A 368 -11.48 -16.35 2.25
C GLY A 368 -12.93 -16.73 2.56
N THR A 369 -13.91 -15.91 2.17
CA THR A 369 -15.35 -16.22 2.32
C THR A 369 -15.73 -17.47 1.54
N ALA A 370 -15.30 -17.59 0.29
CA ALA A 370 -15.58 -18.76 -0.53
C ALA A 370 -15.02 -20.05 0.12
N PHE A 371 -13.77 -20.00 0.61
CA PHE A 371 -13.18 -21.11 1.36
C PHE A 371 -13.97 -21.41 2.63
N GLY A 372 -14.35 -20.38 3.40
CA GLY A 372 -15.12 -20.51 4.62
C GLY A 372 -16.49 -21.16 4.38
N MET A 373 -17.20 -20.82 3.31
CA MET A 373 -18.46 -21.45 2.94
C MET A 373 -18.28 -22.97 2.67
N VAL A 374 -17.24 -23.33 1.93
CA VAL A 374 -16.89 -24.76 1.71
C VAL A 374 -16.54 -25.45 3.02
N ALA A 375 -15.78 -24.80 3.89
CA ALA A 375 -15.40 -25.37 5.19
C ALA A 375 -16.61 -25.59 6.10
N VAL A 376 -17.57 -24.64 6.13
CA VAL A 376 -18.83 -24.77 6.88
C VAL A 376 -19.65 -25.98 6.40
N GLU A 377 -19.73 -26.18 5.10
CA GLU A 377 -20.48 -27.29 4.49
C GLU A 377 -19.83 -28.66 4.74
N LEU A 378 -18.48 -28.72 4.62
CA LEU A 378 -17.73 -29.99 4.80
C LEU A 378 -17.57 -30.40 6.26
N PHE A 379 -17.54 -29.44 7.19
CA PHE A 379 -17.25 -29.68 8.61
C PHE A 379 -18.32 -29.04 9.53
N PRO A 380 -19.60 -29.45 9.39
CA PRO A 380 -20.70 -28.87 10.18
C PRO A 380 -20.54 -29.07 11.69
N GLN A 381 -19.79 -30.10 12.10
CA GLN A 381 -19.52 -30.43 13.52
C GLN A 381 -18.69 -29.36 14.24
N TYR A 382 -18.00 -28.48 13.52
CA TYR A 382 -17.17 -27.41 14.10
C TYR A 382 -17.92 -26.10 14.29
N HIS A 383 -19.17 -25.99 13.82
CA HIS A 383 -19.98 -24.77 13.89
C HIS A 383 -19.22 -23.52 13.40
N LEU A 384 -18.56 -23.67 12.25
CA LEU A 384 -17.71 -22.64 11.65
C LEU A 384 -18.55 -21.46 11.14
N GLU A 385 -17.93 -20.29 11.15
CA GLU A 385 -18.48 -19.07 10.54
C GLU A 385 -17.60 -18.66 9.35
N ALA A 386 -18.18 -18.52 8.14
CA ALA A 386 -17.43 -18.19 6.92
C ALA A 386 -16.71 -16.84 7.01
N GLY A 387 -17.29 -15.89 7.77
CA GLY A 387 -16.70 -14.56 7.99
C GLY A 387 -15.33 -14.59 8.67
N THR A 388 -15.05 -15.58 9.53
CA THR A 388 -13.73 -15.69 10.18
C THR A 388 -12.63 -16.02 9.18
N PHE A 389 -12.92 -16.84 8.17
CA PHE A 389 -12.01 -17.13 7.06
C PHE A 389 -11.88 -15.94 6.10
N ALA A 390 -12.93 -15.14 5.93
CA ALA A 390 -12.90 -13.91 5.16
C ALA A 390 -11.87 -12.92 5.75
N ILE A 391 -11.90 -12.72 7.07
CA ILE A 391 -10.96 -11.84 7.78
C ILE A 391 -9.53 -12.39 7.74
N ALA A 392 -9.34 -13.69 7.97
CA ALA A 392 -8.02 -14.31 7.86
C ALA A 392 -7.45 -14.19 6.43
N GLY A 393 -8.30 -14.40 5.41
CA GLY A 393 -7.94 -14.26 4.00
C GLY A 393 -7.63 -12.82 3.58
N MET A 394 -8.29 -11.82 4.20
CA MET A 394 -8.09 -10.40 3.90
C MET A 394 -6.62 -9.98 4.00
N GLY A 395 -5.90 -10.36 5.07
CA GLY A 395 -4.48 -10.09 5.23
C GLY A 395 -3.55 -11.06 4.49
N ALA A 396 -4.03 -12.26 4.16
CA ALA A 396 -3.19 -13.33 3.64
C ALA A 396 -2.67 -13.08 2.22
N LEU A 397 -3.45 -12.42 1.35
CA LEU A 397 -2.98 -12.08 0.01
C LEU A 397 -1.89 -10.99 0.06
N LEU A 398 -2.00 -10.03 0.97
CA LEU A 398 -0.91 -9.06 1.23
C LEU A 398 0.35 -9.79 1.70
N ALA A 399 0.21 -10.68 2.67
CA ALA A 399 1.30 -11.47 3.22
C ALA A 399 2.02 -12.30 2.14
N ALA A 400 1.29 -12.92 1.23
CA ALA A 400 1.86 -13.73 0.14
C ALA A 400 2.46 -12.91 -1.00
N SER A 401 1.83 -11.79 -1.39
CA SER A 401 2.21 -10.98 -2.55
C SER A 401 3.32 -9.97 -2.21
N ILE A 402 3.17 -9.25 -1.09
CA ILE A 402 4.09 -8.19 -0.65
C ILE A 402 5.16 -8.75 0.29
N ARG A 403 4.84 -9.84 1.03
CA ARG A 403 5.65 -10.45 2.08
C ARG A 403 5.79 -9.61 3.35
N ALA A 404 4.73 -8.92 3.69
CA ALA A 404 4.57 -8.18 4.93
C ALA A 404 3.44 -8.80 5.79
N PRO A 405 3.63 -10.03 6.36
CA PRO A 405 2.60 -10.70 7.13
C PRO A 405 2.20 -9.95 8.39
N LEU A 406 3.14 -9.37 9.14
CA LEU A 406 2.81 -8.63 10.36
C LEU A 406 2.01 -7.36 10.03
N THR A 407 2.42 -6.64 9.02
CA THR A 407 1.68 -5.48 8.52
C THR A 407 0.27 -5.87 8.09
N GLY A 408 0.11 -6.94 7.33
CA GLY A 408 -1.19 -7.43 6.86
C GLY A 408 -2.11 -7.83 8.01
N ILE A 409 -1.61 -8.57 9.01
CA ILE A 409 -2.36 -9.02 10.18
C ILE A 409 -2.83 -7.80 11.01
N ILE A 410 -1.90 -6.93 11.40
CA ILE A 410 -2.22 -5.79 12.25
C ILE A 410 -3.11 -4.78 11.51
N LEU A 411 -2.90 -4.60 10.19
CA LEU A 411 -3.76 -3.77 9.37
C LEU A 411 -5.21 -4.23 9.43
N VAL A 412 -5.45 -5.53 9.23
CA VAL A 412 -6.79 -6.09 9.26
C VAL A 412 -7.40 -6.00 10.66
N LEU A 413 -6.61 -6.25 11.72
CA LEU A 413 -7.06 -6.10 13.10
C LEU A 413 -7.50 -4.66 13.42
N GLU A 414 -6.67 -3.66 13.07
CA GLU A 414 -6.98 -2.25 13.32
C GLU A 414 -8.18 -1.76 12.47
N MET A 415 -8.38 -2.32 11.26
CA MET A 415 -9.47 -1.93 10.37
C MET A 415 -10.81 -2.54 10.74
N THR A 416 -10.83 -3.74 11.36
CA THR A 416 -12.06 -4.53 11.59
C THR A 416 -12.43 -4.71 13.06
N ASP A 417 -11.54 -4.34 13.99
CA ASP A 417 -11.69 -4.50 15.44
C ASP A 417 -12.04 -5.94 15.90
N ASN A 418 -11.54 -6.96 15.17
CA ASN A 418 -11.79 -8.38 15.47
C ASN A 418 -10.53 -9.07 16.01
N TYR A 419 -10.07 -8.63 17.20
CA TYR A 419 -8.84 -9.13 17.84
C TYR A 419 -8.87 -10.62 18.21
N GLN A 420 -10.05 -11.22 18.40
CA GLN A 420 -10.23 -12.65 18.65
C GLN A 420 -9.71 -13.53 17.50
N LEU A 421 -9.60 -12.99 16.28
CA LEU A 421 -9.11 -13.70 15.11
C LEU A 421 -7.60 -13.59 14.89
N ILE A 422 -6.85 -13.02 15.84
CA ILE A 422 -5.40 -12.81 15.69
C ILE A 422 -4.64 -14.11 15.41
N LEU A 423 -4.97 -15.21 16.12
CA LEU A 423 -4.30 -16.50 15.96
C LEU A 423 -4.57 -17.16 14.60
N PRO A 424 -5.83 -17.25 14.12
CA PRO A 424 -6.14 -17.62 12.74
C PRO A 424 -5.40 -16.80 11.70
N MET A 425 -5.35 -15.48 11.86
CA MET A 425 -4.69 -14.58 10.91
C MET A 425 -3.18 -14.78 10.90
N ILE A 426 -2.54 -15.00 12.05
CA ILE A 426 -1.11 -15.34 12.14
C ILE A 426 -0.82 -16.62 11.38
N ILE A 427 -1.60 -17.68 11.61
CA ILE A 427 -1.41 -18.98 10.94
C ILE A 427 -1.58 -18.84 9.43
N THR A 428 -2.65 -18.18 8.99
CA THR A 428 -2.91 -17.96 7.56
C THR A 428 -1.84 -17.10 6.92
N GLY A 429 -1.49 -15.97 7.54
CA GLY A 429 -0.52 -15.01 7.00
C GLY A 429 0.91 -15.57 6.93
N LEU A 430 1.36 -16.26 8.00
CA LEU A 430 2.67 -16.91 7.99
C LEU A 430 2.73 -18.07 7.01
N GLY A 431 1.68 -18.92 6.99
CA GLY A 431 1.57 -20.02 6.02
C GLY A 431 1.65 -19.50 4.58
N ALA A 432 0.93 -18.42 4.27
CA ALA A 432 0.93 -17.78 2.97
C ALA A 432 2.33 -17.22 2.61
N THR A 433 2.98 -16.53 3.53
CA THR A 433 4.31 -15.95 3.30
C THR A 433 5.38 -17.00 3.10
N LEU A 434 5.42 -18.03 3.97
CA LEU A 434 6.42 -19.09 3.89
C LEU A 434 6.30 -19.85 2.57
N LEU A 435 5.08 -20.24 2.17
CA LEU A 435 4.91 -20.96 0.92
C LEU A 435 5.21 -20.09 -0.30
N ALA A 436 4.81 -18.81 -0.29
CA ALA A 436 5.18 -17.87 -1.34
C ALA A 436 6.71 -17.72 -1.45
N GLN A 437 7.44 -17.82 -0.34
CA GLN A 437 8.90 -17.80 -0.32
C GLN A 437 9.50 -19.07 -0.90
N PHE A 438 9.00 -20.25 -0.52
CA PHE A 438 9.45 -21.54 -1.06
C PHE A 438 9.20 -21.68 -2.56
N THR A 439 8.12 -21.10 -3.08
CA THR A 439 7.83 -21.12 -4.52
C THR A 439 8.66 -20.12 -5.33
N GLY A 440 9.64 -19.44 -4.70
CA GLY A 440 10.57 -18.52 -5.37
C GLY A 440 9.96 -17.22 -5.87
N GLY A 441 8.73 -16.88 -5.43
CA GLY A 441 8.09 -15.61 -5.76
C GLY A 441 8.91 -14.42 -5.23
N LYS A 442 8.98 -13.31 -5.95
CA LYS A 442 9.57 -12.04 -5.48
C LYS A 442 8.48 -11.15 -4.89
N PRO A 443 8.76 -10.36 -3.83
CA PRO A 443 7.83 -9.35 -3.34
C PRO A 443 7.44 -8.39 -4.46
N LEU A 444 6.17 -8.00 -4.52
CA LEU A 444 5.62 -7.25 -5.67
C LEU A 444 6.32 -5.89 -5.85
N TYR A 445 6.46 -5.11 -4.78
CA TYR A 445 7.03 -3.76 -4.88
C TYR A 445 8.51 -3.78 -5.21
N SER A 446 9.29 -4.62 -4.57
CA SER A 446 10.71 -4.81 -4.90
C SER A 446 10.93 -5.29 -6.33
N ALA A 447 10.02 -6.14 -6.88
CA ALA A 447 10.07 -6.56 -8.28
C ALA A 447 9.76 -5.39 -9.24
N ILE A 448 8.81 -4.52 -8.90
CA ILE A 448 8.48 -3.31 -9.67
C ILE A 448 9.64 -2.30 -9.63
N LEU A 449 10.22 -2.07 -8.44
CA LEU A 449 11.38 -1.19 -8.29
C LEU A 449 12.55 -1.67 -9.14
N ALA A 450 12.91 -2.95 -9.02
CA ALA A 450 14.00 -3.53 -9.81
C ALA A 450 13.81 -3.35 -11.31
N ARG A 451 12.56 -3.52 -11.83
CA ARG A 451 12.25 -3.26 -13.25
C ARG A 451 12.41 -1.79 -13.62
N THR A 452 11.99 -0.89 -12.74
CA THR A 452 12.11 0.56 -12.96
C THR A 452 13.57 0.98 -13.03
N LEU A 453 14.41 0.49 -12.13
CA LEU A 453 15.84 0.76 -12.12
C LEU A 453 16.54 0.20 -13.36
N ALA A 454 16.29 -1.06 -13.71
CA ALA A 454 16.85 -1.68 -14.91
C ALA A 454 16.49 -0.90 -16.20
N LYS A 455 15.26 -0.40 -16.31
CA LYS A 455 14.85 0.45 -17.43
C LYS A 455 15.62 1.77 -17.48
N GLN A 456 15.83 2.41 -16.33
CA GLN A 456 16.61 3.65 -16.26
C GLN A 456 18.07 3.45 -16.64
N GLU A 457 18.69 2.38 -16.16
CA GLU A 457 20.07 2.03 -16.54
C GLU A 457 20.20 1.81 -18.05
N ALA A 458 19.25 1.08 -18.66
CA ALA A 458 19.23 0.86 -20.10
C ALA A 458 19.07 2.19 -20.88
N GLU A 459 18.19 3.09 -20.43
CA GLU A 459 18.01 4.42 -21.05
C GLU A 459 19.25 5.29 -20.90
N GLN A 460 19.93 5.28 -19.75
CA GLN A 460 21.19 6.01 -19.54
C GLN A 460 22.30 5.50 -20.45
N LEU A 461 22.45 4.17 -20.54
CA LEU A 461 23.43 3.55 -21.41
C LEU A 461 23.18 3.86 -22.89
N ALA A 462 21.91 3.87 -23.32
CA ALA A 462 21.57 4.25 -24.69
C ALA A 462 21.90 5.72 -24.99
N ARG A 463 21.65 6.62 -24.04
CA ARG A 463 22.02 8.07 -24.18
C ARG A 463 23.53 8.27 -24.23
N SER A 464 24.31 7.60 -23.39
CA SER A 464 25.76 7.71 -23.36
C SER A 464 26.38 7.20 -24.68
N LYS A 465 25.86 6.08 -25.22
CA LYS A 465 26.30 5.58 -26.56
C LYS A 465 25.96 6.54 -27.68
N ALA A 466 24.78 7.17 -27.65
CA ALA A 466 24.38 8.17 -28.66
C ALA A 466 25.26 9.43 -28.58
N ALA A 467 25.61 9.90 -27.37
CA ALA A 467 26.50 11.04 -27.18
C ALA A 467 27.91 10.75 -27.69
N SER A 468 28.49 9.58 -27.36
CA SER A 468 29.82 9.20 -27.87
C SER A 468 29.85 8.96 -29.38
N ALA A 469 28.78 8.55 -30.01
CA ALA A 469 28.66 8.44 -31.45
C ALA A 469 28.62 9.81 -32.15
N SER A 470 27.99 10.84 -31.50
CA SER A 470 27.93 12.20 -32.02
C SER A 470 29.23 13.00 -31.86
N GLU A 471 30.11 12.61 -30.92
CA GLU A 471 31.44 13.24 -30.74
C GLU A 471 32.48 12.69 -31.73
N ASN A 472 32.22 11.52 -32.31
CA ASN A 472 33.11 10.88 -33.28
C ASN A 472 32.74 11.14 -34.78
N THR A 473 31.68 11.93 -35.00
CA THR A 473 31.26 12.41 -36.34
C THR A 473 31.49 13.92 -36.46
#